data_fec8ebe195d438817946647688214681
#
_entry.id   fec8ebe195d438817946647688214681
#
_cell.length_a   1.000
_cell.length_b   1.000
_cell.length_c   1.000
_cell.angle_alpha   90.00
_cell.angle_beta   90.00
_cell.angle_gamma   90.00
#
_symmetry.space_group_name_H-M   'P 1'
#
loop_
_entity.id
_entity.type
_entity.pdbx_description
1 polymer ?
#
loop_
_entity_poly.entity_id
_entity_poly.type
_entity_poly.pdbx_seq_one_letter_code
_entity_poly.pdbx_strand_id
1 'polypeptide(L)'
;MLGPVVEDAIEGIAGDRTSSASRLARVALETMALATLERPGQKDPATLAEIARRISEAQPAMAIVHNVVHMFAGLVAEGHEPMEVLRQLHSELETARERIGKTFLKIAPDRATVLTLSYSESVRACLLAAHNRGRIVRVLVMEAGPVFEGRGMAAALGRDGIPVEVVTDEVGPTRAAEATYVLVGADSVLRDGSLVNKRGTLPLARSATALEKPVYVACESLKFDARFDAASWPGATMQDLFDLTPGALITTVVTERGTYAPDILRTILAPGRDPRHTR
;
A
#
# COMPACT_ATOMS: atom_id res chain seq x y z
N MET A 1 25.73 10.37 -16.15
CA MET A 1 25.49 10.88 -14.79
C MET A 1 24.14 11.57 -14.79
N LEU A 2 23.31 11.30 -13.81
CA LEU A 2 22.00 11.96 -13.64
C LEU A 2 22.23 13.43 -13.26
N GLY A 3 21.21 14.28 -13.41
CA GLY A 3 21.25 15.65 -12.93
C GLY A 3 21.24 15.69 -11.39
N PRO A 4 21.83 16.73 -10.76
CA PRO A 4 21.94 16.81 -9.31
C PRO A 4 20.58 16.80 -8.62
N VAL A 5 19.55 17.41 -9.21
CA VAL A 5 18.20 17.46 -8.63
C VAL A 5 17.54 16.07 -8.61
N VAL A 6 17.77 15.25 -9.64
CA VAL A 6 17.27 13.85 -9.68
C VAL A 6 18.02 12.98 -8.66
N GLU A 7 19.34 13.17 -8.51
CA GLU A 7 20.14 12.46 -7.49
C GLU A 7 19.62 12.78 -6.09
N ASP A 8 19.48 14.08 -5.74
CA ASP A 8 18.97 14.52 -4.45
C ASP A 8 17.57 13.96 -4.16
N ALA A 9 16.71 13.91 -5.18
CA ALA A 9 15.35 13.33 -5.04
C ALA A 9 15.39 11.82 -4.75
N ILE A 10 16.28 11.07 -5.40
CA ILE A 10 16.47 9.62 -5.14
C ILE A 10 17.00 9.41 -3.72
N GLU A 11 17.98 10.21 -3.28
CA GLU A 11 18.49 10.16 -1.90
C GLU A 11 17.40 10.50 -0.88
N GLY A 12 16.55 11.50 -1.17
CA GLY A 12 15.39 11.84 -0.35
C GLY A 12 14.42 10.68 -0.21
N ILE A 13 14.10 9.99 -1.31
CA ILE A 13 13.27 8.78 -1.29
C ILE A 13 13.93 7.67 -0.46
N ALA A 14 15.23 7.45 -0.62
CA ALA A 14 15.96 6.42 0.12
C ALA A 14 16.00 6.68 1.63
N GLY A 15 16.10 7.95 2.04
CA GLY A 15 16.15 8.36 3.45
C GLY A 15 14.78 8.45 4.15
N ASP A 16 13.69 8.47 3.42
CA ASP A 16 12.34 8.66 4.00
C ASP A 16 11.88 7.38 4.73
N ARG A 17 11.62 7.52 6.03
CA ARG A 17 11.11 6.46 6.93
C ARG A 17 9.71 6.74 7.47
N THR A 18 9.12 7.87 7.09
CA THR A 18 7.89 8.40 7.68
C THR A 18 6.74 8.51 6.69
N SER A 19 7.02 8.68 5.41
CA SER A 19 5.99 8.81 4.39
C SER A 19 5.32 7.48 4.06
N SER A 20 4.03 7.54 3.77
CA SER A 20 3.30 6.37 3.28
C SER A 20 3.78 5.95 1.88
N ALA A 21 3.65 4.65 1.55
CA ALA A 21 4.02 4.12 0.24
C ALA A 21 3.35 4.88 -0.92
N SER A 22 2.08 5.27 -0.77
CA SER A 22 1.36 6.05 -1.80
C SER A 22 1.88 7.49 -1.94
N ARG A 23 2.44 8.09 -0.88
CA ARG A 23 3.11 9.40 -0.96
C ARG A 23 4.45 9.26 -1.69
N LEU A 24 5.25 8.28 -1.30
CA LEU A 24 6.54 8.01 -1.96
C LEU A 24 6.38 7.66 -3.44
N ALA A 25 5.32 6.95 -3.81
CA ALA A 25 5.00 6.68 -5.21
C ALA A 25 4.77 7.98 -6.03
N ARG A 26 4.14 9.00 -5.45
CA ARG A 26 3.97 10.31 -6.12
C ARG A 26 5.30 11.02 -6.29
N VAL A 27 6.11 11.09 -5.23
CA VAL A 27 7.45 11.68 -5.29
C VAL A 27 8.31 10.96 -6.34
N ALA A 28 8.23 9.63 -6.40
CA ALA A 28 8.92 8.82 -7.39
C ALA A 28 8.48 9.16 -8.84
N LEU A 29 7.18 9.32 -9.08
CA LEU A 29 6.65 9.73 -10.38
C LEU A 29 7.11 11.16 -10.76
N GLU A 30 7.09 12.10 -9.82
CA GLU A 30 7.58 13.45 -10.02
C GLU A 30 9.08 13.45 -10.35
N THR A 31 9.85 12.61 -9.68
CA THR A 31 11.29 12.43 -9.96
C THR A 31 11.52 11.88 -11.38
N MET A 32 10.71 10.91 -11.83
CA MET A 32 10.77 10.39 -13.21
C MET A 32 10.46 11.47 -14.24
N ALA A 33 9.41 12.27 -14.01
CA ALA A 33 9.05 13.37 -14.91
C ALA A 33 10.13 14.46 -14.94
N LEU A 34 10.68 14.82 -13.76
CA LEU A 34 11.76 15.80 -13.64
C LEU A 34 13.00 15.36 -14.45
N ALA A 35 13.37 14.09 -14.39
CA ALA A 35 14.48 13.55 -15.15
C ALA A 35 14.31 13.73 -16.67
N THR A 36 13.08 13.73 -17.19
CA THR A 36 12.80 13.98 -18.61
C THR A 36 12.88 15.44 -19.00
N LEU A 37 12.75 16.37 -18.03
CA LEU A 37 12.79 17.83 -18.25
C LEU A 37 14.21 18.38 -18.14
N GLU A 38 15.03 17.89 -17.22
CA GLU A 38 16.40 18.39 -16.99
C GLU A 38 17.31 18.20 -18.22
N ARG A 39 17.10 17.15 -18.98
CA ARG A 39 17.89 16.86 -20.18
C ARG A 39 17.01 16.30 -21.29
N PRO A 40 16.76 17.06 -22.37
CA PRO A 40 15.95 16.59 -23.50
C PRO A 40 16.39 15.27 -24.12
N GLY A 41 17.67 14.87 -23.97
CA GLY A 41 18.18 13.56 -24.42
C GLY A 41 17.98 12.40 -23.43
N GLN A 42 17.44 12.65 -22.21
CA GLN A 42 17.16 11.60 -21.23
C GLN A 42 15.77 10.94 -21.41
N LYS A 43 15.09 11.22 -22.51
CA LYS A 43 13.93 10.42 -22.96
C LYS A 43 14.35 9.04 -23.52
N ASP A 44 15.65 8.77 -23.57
CA ASP A 44 16.18 7.46 -23.94
C ASP A 44 15.66 6.36 -22.99
N PRO A 45 15.05 5.30 -23.53
CA PRO A 45 14.46 4.23 -22.72
C PRO A 45 15.42 3.59 -21.72
N ALA A 46 16.70 3.44 -22.07
CA ALA A 46 17.70 2.83 -21.21
C ALA A 46 17.99 3.72 -19.99
N THR A 47 18.07 5.03 -20.19
CA THR A 47 18.26 6.00 -19.11
C THR A 47 17.07 6.03 -18.17
N LEU A 48 15.85 6.04 -18.70
CA LEU A 48 14.64 6.01 -17.86
C LEU A 48 14.50 4.70 -17.09
N ALA A 49 14.85 3.56 -17.70
CA ALA A 49 14.87 2.28 -17.04
C ALA A 49 15.88 2.24 -15.87
N GLU A 50 17.06 2.84 -16.05
CA GLU A 50 18.08 2.94 -14.98
C GLU A 50 17.60 3.82 -13.82
N ILE A 51 16.97 4.97 -14.10
CA ILE A 51 16.40 5.84 -13.07
C ILE A 51 15.30 5.09 -12.30
N ALA A 52 14.40 4.42 -13.02
CA ALA A 52 13.33 3.63 -12.42
C ALA A 52 13.90 2.51 -11.51
N ARG A 53 14.97 1.83 -11.94
CA ARG A 53 15.65 0.83 -11.14
C ARG A 53 16.21 1.43 -9.84
N ARG A 54 16.92 2.55 -9.91
CA ARG A 54 17.50 3.21 -8.74
C ARG A 54 16.44 3.69 -7.74
N ILE A 55 15.34 4.29 -8.21
CA ILE A 55 14.22 4.67 -7.37
C ILE A 55 13.60 3.44 -6.70
N SER A 56 13.42 2.34 -7.44
CA SER A 56 12.88 1.09 -6.91
C SER A 56 13.76 0.49 -5.81
N GLU A 57 15.07 0.54 -5.98
CA GLU A 57 16.06 0.05 -5.01
C GLU A 57 16.14 0.92 -3.76
N ALA A 58 15.78 2.20 -3.86
CA ALA A 58 15.69 3.11 -2.72
C ALA A 58 14.60 2.72 -1.71
N GLN A 59 13.50 2.07 -2.18
CA GLN A 59 12.39 1.61 -1.34
C GLN A 59 11.93 0.19 -1.73
N PRO A 60 12.75 -0.83 -1.51
CA PRO A 60 12.49 -2.19 -2.03
C PRO A 60 11.27 -2.89 -1.42
N ALA A 61 10.83 -2.48 -0.23
CA ALA A 61 9.64 -3.00 0.44
C ALA A 61 8.32 -2.44 -0.13
N MET A 62 8.38 -1.38 -0.93
CA MET A 62 7.20 -0.66 -1.42
C MET A 62 6.96 -0.96 -2.90
N ALA A 63 6.17 -1.99 -3.20
CA ALA A 63 5.87 -2.40 -4.57
C ALA A 63 5.28 -1.27 -5.44
N ILE A 64 4.48 -0.39 -4.85
CA ILE A 64 3.87 0.73 -5.57
C ILE A 64 4.93 1.68 -6.14
N VAL A 65 6.04 1.93 -5.43
CA VAL A 65 7.16 2.76 -5.94
C VAL A 65 7.78 2.10 -7.16
N HIS A 66 8.08 0.80 -7.07
CA HIS A 66 8.58 0.04 -8.20
C HIS A 66 7.63 0.10 -9.40
N ASN A 67 6.37 -0.23 -9.18
CA ASN A 67 5.38 -0.37 -10.26
C ASN A 67 5.15 0.96 -10.98
N VAL A 68 5.00 2.09 -10.28
CA VAL A 68 4.70 3.37 -10.93
C VAL A 68 5.89 3.89 -11.77
N VAL A 69 7.14 3.72 -11.30
CA VAL A 69 8.29 4.21 -12.07
C VAL A 69 8.57 3.37 -13.31
N HIS A 70 8.35 2.05 -13.23
CA HIS A 70 8.47 1.17 -14.39
C HIS A 70 7.33 1.38 -15.38
N MET A 71 6.10 1.63 -14.91
CA MET A 71 4.98 2.01 -15.78
C MET A 71 5.26 3.33 -16.49
N PHE A 72 5.75 4.34 -15.75
CA PHE A 72 6.14 5.62 -16.36
C PHE A 72 7.19 5.42 -17.45
N ALA A 73 8.28 4.72 -17.14
CA ALA A 73 9.36 4.45 -18.11
C ALA A 73 8.85 3.71 -19.34
N GLY A 74 8.01 2.69 -19.16
CA GLY A 74 7.42 1.92 -20.26
C GLY A 74 6.54 2.77 -21.18
N LEU A 75 5.61 3.55 -20.64
CA LEU A 75 4.72 4.40 -21.41
C LEU A 75 5.49 5.49 -22.19
N VAL A 76 6.52 6.09 -21.57
CA VAL A 76 7.37 7.06 -22.27
C VAL A 76 8.18 6.39 -23.37
N ALA A 77 8.67 5.14 -23.17
CA ALA A 77 9.35 4.37 -24.20
C ALA A 77 8.42 4.00 -25.37
N GLU A 78 7.12 3.83 -25.14
CA GLU A 78 6.07 3.62 -26.14
C GLU A 78 5.70 4.92 -26.89
N GLY A 79 6.28 6.07 -26.53
CA GLY A 79 6.11 7.35 -27.21
C GLY A 79 5.08 8.29 -26.58
N HIS A 80 4.57 7.96 -25.38
CA HIS A 80 3.67 8.88 -24.67
C HIS A 80 4.43 10.08 -24.08
N GLU A 81 3.81 11.23 -24.04
CA GLU A 81 4.41 12.44 -23.48
C GLU A 81 4.55 12.33 -21.95
N PRO A 82 5.76 12.57 -21.36
CA PRO A 82 6.04 12.36 -19.93
C PRO A 82 5.07 13.07 -18.99
N MET A 83 4.68 14.33 -19.31
CA MET A 83 3.76 15.08 -18.46
C MET A 83 2.31 14.59 -18.55
N GLU A 84 1.92 13.94 -19.64
CA GLU A 84 0.63 13.25 -19.75
C GLU A 84 0.63 11.96 -18.92
N VAL A 85 1.70 11.18 -19.04
CA VAL A 85 1.90 9.97 -18.22
C VAL A 85 1.88 10.31 -16.74
N LEU A 86 2.59 11.37 -16.31
CA LEU A 86 2.58 11.83 -14.92
C LEU A 86 1.16 12.13 -14.46
N ARG A 87 0.41 12.94 -15.20
CA ARG A 87 -0.97 13.33 -14.85
C ARG A 87 -1.90 12.13 -14.79
N GLN A 88 -1.78 11.19 -15.75
CA GLN A 88 -2.58 9.98 -15.78
C GLN A 88 -2.33 9.13 -14.53
N LEU A 89 -1.06 8.81 -14.22
CA LEU A 89 -0.71 7.95 -13.09
C LEU A 89 -1.06 8.60 -11.74
N HIS A 90 -0.90 9.93 -11.60
CA HIS A 90 -1.38 10.66 -10.43
C HIS A 90 -2.90 10.55 -10.26
N SER A 91 -3.67 10.76 -11.33
CA SER A 91 -5.13 10.63 -11.32
C SER A 91 -5.58 9.21 -10.96
N GLU A 92 -4.89 8.19 -11.45
CA GLU A 92 -5.15 6.79 -11.09
C GLU A 92 -4.93 6.55 -9.59
N LEU A 93 -3.82 7.05 -9.02
CA LEU A 93 -3.54 6.94 -7.59
C LEU A 93 -4.56 7.68 -6.72
N GLU A 94 -5.04 8.83 -7.14
CA GLU A 94 -6.04 9.61 -6.41
C GLU A 94 -7.41 8.95 -6.43
N THR A 95 -7.86 8.50 -7.62
CA THR A 95 -9.19 7.89 -7.79
C THR A 95 -9.26 6.47 -7.22
N ALA A 96 -8.12 5.77 -7.11
CA ALA A 96 -8.07 4.43 -6.55
C ALA A 96 -8.68 4.35 -5.15
N ARG A 97 -8.40 5.32 -4.28
CA ARG A 97 -8.86 5.32 -2.87
C ARG A 97 -10.39 5.31 -2.76
N GLU A 98 -11.06 6.16 -3.51
CA GLU A 98 -12.52 6.20 -3.52
C GLU A 98 -13.12 4.88 -4.02
N ARG A 99 -12.51 4.30 -5.07
CA ARG A 99 -12.93 3.01 -5.62
C ARG A 99 -12.69 1.87 -4.65
N ILE A 100 -11.57 1.86 -3.91
CA ILE A 100 -11.28 0.88 -2.85
C ILE A 100 -12.38 0.94 -1.79
N GLY A 101 -12.76 2.14 -1.31
CA GLY A 101 -13.85 2.31 -0.37
C GLY A 101 -15.18 1.75 -0.90
N LYS A 102 -15.52 2.01 -2.17
CA LYS A 102 -16.72 1.46 -2.83
C LYS A 102 -16.66 -0.06 -2.96
N THR A 103 -15.49 -0.61 -3.26
CA THR A 103 -15.30 -2.07 -3.35
C THR A 103 -15.45 -2.71 -1.98
N PHE A 104 -14.87 -2.12 -0.93
CA PHE A 104 -14.98 -2.60 0.44
C PHE A 104 -16.44 -2.66 0.91
N LEU A 105 -17.28 -1.68 0.56
CA LEU A 105 -18.70 -1.66 0.92
C LEU A 105 -19.47 -2.92 0.49
N LYS A 106 -19.00 -3.64 -0.53
CA LYS A 106 -19.68 -4.88 -0.99
C LYS A 106 -19.52 -6.04 -0.01
N ILE A 107 -18.48 -5.98 0.85
CA ILE A 107 -18.14 -7.05 1.79
C ILE A 107 -18.11 -6.57 3.25
N ALA A 108 -18.21 -5.27 3.50
CA ALA A 108 -18.13 -4.70 4.85
C ALA A 108 -19.31 -5.18 5.71
N PRO A 109 -19.06 -5.80 6.89
CA PRO A 109 -20.11 -6.15 7.84
C PRO A 109 -20.83 -4.92 8.40
N ASP A 110 -22.08 -5.12 8.79
CA ASP A 110 -22.88 -4.08 9.45
C ASP A 110 -22.56 -4.02 10.97
N ARG A 111 -22.73 -2.83 11.58
CA ARG A 111 -22.55 -2.59 13.02
C ARG A 111 -21.19 -3.08 13.55
N ALA A 112 -20.13 -2.82 12.79
CA ALA A 112 -18.82 -3.34 13.08
C ALA A 112 -18.01 -2.51 14.09
N THR A 113 -17.32 -3.19 15.00
CA THR A 113 -16.11 -2.68 15.65
C THR A 113 -14.92 -3.13 14.81
N VAL A 114 -14.12 -2.19 14.35
CA VAL A 114 -12.96 -2.46 13.47
C VAL A 114 -11.67 -2.27 14.24
N LEU A 115 -10.74 -3.19 14.10
CA LEU A 115 -9.38 -3.02 14.64
C LEU A 115 -8.41 -2.82 13.47
N THR A 116 -7.62 -1.76 13.54
CA THR A 116 -6.64 -1.39 12.51
C THR A 116 -5.30 -0.99 13.13
N LEU A 117 -4.30 -0.78 12.30
CA LEU A 117 -2.92 -0.47 12.68
C LEU A 117 -2.35 0.64 11.80
N SER A 118 -1.58 1.57 12.41
CA SER A 118 -0.83 2.59 11.68
C SER A 118 -1.73 3.56 10.90
N TYR A 119 -1.19 4.22 9.88
CA TYR A 119 -1.91 5.15 9.01
C TYR A 119 -1.93 4.63 7.57
N SER A 120 -3.09 4.37 7.02
CA SER A 120 -3.32 3.99 5.63
C SER A 120 -4.48 4.77 5.04
N GLU A 121 -4.23 5.51 3.97
CA GLU A 121 -5.28 6.26 3.25
C GLU A 121 -6.34 5.32 2.65
N SER A 122 -5.95 4.14 2.18
CA SER A 122 -6.87 3.14 1.63
C SER A 122 -7.78 2.57 2.73
N VAL A 123 -7.22 2.30 3.92
CA VAL A 123 -7.99 1.88 5.11
C VAL A 123 -8.94 2.99 5.53
N ARG A 124 -8.47 4.24 5.62
CA ARG A 124 -9.32 5.40 5.96
C ARG A 124 -10.48 5.54 4.97
N ALA A 125 -10.23 5.40 3.67
CA ALA A 125 -11.27 5.46 2.64
C ALA A 125 -12.34 4.35 2.82
N CYS A 126 -11.93 3.13 3.17
CA CYS A 126 -12.85 2.03 3.49
C CYS A 126 -13.69 2.32 4.74
N LEU A 127 -13.05 2.81 5.81
CA LEU A 127 -13.73 3.13 7.06
C LEU A 127 -14.71 4.28 6.89
N LEU A 128 -14.33 5.33 6.17
CA LEU A 128 -15.22 6.46 5.86
C LEU A 128 -16.41 6.03 5.01
N ALA A 129 -16.17 5.22 3.97
CA ALA A 129 -17.24 4.70 3.13
C ALA A 129 -18.24 3.84 3.95
N ALA A 130 -17.75 2.98 4.85
CA ALA A 130 -18.58 2.14 5.71
C ALA A 130 -19.30 2.98 6.78
N HIS A 131 -18.64 3.98 7.37
CA HIS A 131 -19.24 4.88 8.34
C HIS A 131 -20.41 5.68 7.74
N ASN A 132 -20.24 6.24 6.57
CA ASN A 132 -21.29 6.99 5.84
C ASN A 132 -22.52 6.12 5.48
N ARG A 133 -22.41 4.81 5.63
CA ARG A 133 -23.52 3.83 5.49
C ARG A 133 -24.02 3.30 6.84
N GLY A 134 -23.56 3.88 7.96
CA GLY A 134 -23.95 3.46 9.31
C GLY A 134 -23.41 2.08 9.71
N ARG A 135 -22.37 1.56 9.03
CA ARG A 135 -21.84 0.22 9.30
C ARG A 135 -20.80 0.15 10.39
N ILE A 136 -20.21 1.29 10.78
CA ILE A 136 -19.17 1.35 11.81
C ILE A 136 -19.77 1.80 13.15
N VAL A 137 -19.51 1.03 14.20
CA VAL A 137 -19.82 1.39 15.59
C VAL A 137 -18.66 2.15 16.20
N ARG A 138 -17.44 1.61 16.09
CA ARG A 138 -16.18 2.25 16.51
C ARG A 138 -14.98 1.64 15.80
N VAL A 139 -13.86 2.35 15.83
CA VAL A 139 -12.56 1.88 15.32
C VAL A 139 -11.55 1.89 16.46
N LEU A 140 -10.86 0.77 16.65
CA LEU A 140 -9.70 0.63 17.51
C LEU A 140 -8.46 0.79 16.63
N VAL A 141 -7.58 1.74 16.94
CA VAL A 141 -6.39 2.03 16.14
C VAL A 141 -5.13 1.76 16.95
N MET A 142 -4.32 0.79 16.56
CA MET A 142 -3.00 0.55 17.16
C MET A 142 -2.04 1.67 16.77
N GLU A 143 -1.25 2.13 17.74
CA GLU A 143 -0.38 3.31 17.60
C GLU A 143 0.69 3.18 16.52
N ALA A 144 1.22 1.97 16.28
CA ALA A 144 2.32 1.68 15.37
C ALA A 144 3.62 2.43 15.73
N GLY A 145 4.18 2.13 16.93
CA GLY A 145 5.48 2.65 17.32
C GLY A 145 6.63 2.14 16.42
N PRO A 146 7.76 2.85 16.38
CA PRO A 146 8.12 4.03 17.16
C PRO A 146 7.66 5.36 16.56
N VAL A 147 7.08 5.41 15.36
CA VAL A 147 6.65 6.65 14.69
C VAL A 147 5.26 7.09 15.12
N PHE A 148 4.44 6.15 15.63
CA PHE A 148 3.08 6.38 16.16
C PHE A 148 2.09 6.94 15.13
N GLU A 149 2.18 6.53 13.86
CA GLU A 149 1.30 6.99 12.79
C GLU A 149 -0.18 6.67 13.05
N GLY A 150 -0.48 5.64 13.85
CA GLY A 150 -1.83 5.29 14.27
C GLY A 150 -2.54 6.41 15.03
N ARG A 151 -1.81 7.25 15.79
CA ARG A 151 -2.38 8.44 16.42
C ARG A 151 -2.86 9.46 15.38
N GLY A 152 -2.11 9.63 14.30
CA GLY A 152 -2.52 10.44 13.15
C GLY A 152 -3.77 9.90 12.46
N MET A 153 -3.87 8.57 12.31
CA MET A 153 -5.06 7.89 11.80
C MET A 153 -6.28 8.14 12.69
N ALA A 154 -6.13 7.95 13.99
CA ALA A 154 -7.21 8.20 14.95
C ALA A 154 -7.70 9.65 14.90
N ALA A 155 -6.78 10.62 14.84
CA ALA A 155 -7.14 12.02 14.70
C ALA A 155 -7.88 12.32 13.38
N ALA A 156 -7.50 11.67 12.27
CA ALA A 156 -8.18 11.81 11.00
C ALA A 156 -9.60 11.22 11.04
N LEU A 157 -9.75 10.00 11.57
CA LEU A 157 -11.05 9.34 11.72
C LEU A 157 -11.98 10.14 12.65
N GLY A 158 -11.46 10.71 13.76
CA GLY A 158 -12.23 11.56 14.65
C GLY A 158 -12.77 12.83 13.96
N ARG A 159 -11.96 13.47 13.09
CA ARG A 159 -12.43 14.60 12.25
C ARG A 159 -13.50 14.16 11.24
N ASP A 160 -13.45 12.92 10.77
CA ASP A 160 -14.47 12.34 9.89
C ASP A 160 -15.76 11.93 10.66
N GLY A 161 -15.82 12.15 11.99
CA GLY A 161 -16.97 11.82 12.84
C GLY A 161 -17.07 10.33 13.23
N ILE A 162 -16.02 9.55 12.99
CA ILE A 162 -15.97 8.12 13.32
C ILE A 162 -15.55 7.97 14.79
N PRO A 163 -16.31 7.24 15.63
CA PRO A 163 -15.88 6.92 16.99
C PRO A 163 -14.59 6.11 16.98
N VAL A 164 -13.55 6.60 17.64
CA VAL A 164 -12.21 6.00 17.58
C VAL A 164 -11.59 5.91 18.97
N GLU A 165 -10.85 4.84 19.21
CA GLU A 165 -10.02 4.60 20.39
C GLU A 165 -8.60 4.25 19.96
N VAL A 166 -7.60 4.89 20.56
CA VAL A 166 -6.19 4.54 20.33
C VAL A 166 -5.79 3.43 21.29
N VAL A 167 -5.11 2.42 20.78
CA VAL A 167 -4.67 1.23 21.51
C VAL A 167 -3.16 1.09 21.38
N THR A 168 -2.46 0.77 22.47
CA THR A 168 -1.01 0.51 22.40
C THR A 168 -0.72 -0.79 21.62
N ASP A 169 0.45 -0.87 21.02
CA ASP A 169 0.84 -2.03 20.19
C ASP A 169 0.93 -3.33 20.99
N GLU A 170 1.22 -3.25 22.29
CA GLU A 170 1.31 -4.41 23.18
C GLU A 170 -0.07 -5.03 23.44
N VAL A 171 -1.09 -4.18 23.58
CA VAL A 171 -2.46 -4.58 23.93
C VAL A 171 -3.29 -4.84 22.67
N GLY A 172 -2.97 -4.17 21.57
CA GLY A 172 -3.72 -4.22 20.32
C GLY A 172 -4.14 -5.62 19.87
N PRO A 173 -3.23 -6.59 19.76
CA PRO A 173 -3.58 -7.96 19.33
C PRO A 173 -4.62 -8.63 20.21
N THR A 174 -4.63 -8.40 21.53
CA THR A 174 -5.63 -8.95 22.47
C THR A 174 -7.02 -8.32 22.29
N ARG A 175 -7.07 -7.08 21.80
CA ARG A 175 -8.32 -6.36 21.49
C ARG A 175 -9.02 -6.89 20.23
N ALA A 176 -8.40 -7.83 19.49
CA ALA A 176 -9.05 -8.54 18.38
C ALA A 176 -10.34 -9.27 18.84
N ALA A 177 -10.45 -9.64 20.10
CA ALA A 177 -11.67 -10.23 20.67
C ALA A 177 -12.90 -9.29 20.57
N GLU A 178 -12.68 -7.98 20.64
CA GLU A 178 -13.76 -6.97 20.54
C GLU A 178 -14.09 -6.62 19.08
N ALA A 179 -13.19 -6.93 18.15
CA ALA A 179 -13.36 -6.58 16.75
C ALA A 179 -14.33 -7.52 16.04
N THR A 180 -15.12 -6.94 15.14
CA THR A 180 -15.89 -7.71 14.14
C THR A 180 -14.96 -8.21 13.05
N TYR A 181 -13.99 -7.40 12.66
CA TYR A 181 -12.92 -7.71 11.71
C TYR A 181 -11.70 -6.83 11.92
N VAL A 182 -10.59 -7.27 11.38
CA VAL A 182 -9.35 -6.49 11.25
C VAL A 182 -9.29 -5.91 9.83
N LEU A 183 -8.90 -4.62 9.70
CA LEU A 183 -8.67 -3.98 8.40
C LEU A 183 -7.32 -3.28 8.44
N VAL A 184 -6.39 -3.72 7.59
CA VAL A 184 -5.03 -3.16 7.52
C VAL A 184 -4.70 -2.69 6.10
N GLY A 185 -3.67 -1.84 5.98
CA GLY A 185 -3.09 -1.46 4.69
C GLY A 185 -2.10 -2.50 4.16
N ALA A 186 -1.38 -2.10 3.12
CA ALA A 186 -0.24 -2.83 2.58
C ALA A 186 0.84 -1.88 2.10
N ASP A 187 2.11 -2.29 2.19
CA ASP A 187 3.23 -1.72 1.45
C ASP A 187 3.52 -2.57 0.21
N SER A 188 3.39 -3.90 0.32
CA SER A 188 3.38 -4.84 -0.79
C SER A 188 2.49 -6.03 -0.52
N VAL A 189 1.83 -6.56 -1.55
CA VAL A 189 1.15 -7.86 -1.55
C VAL A 189 1.90 -8.75 -2.54
N LEU A 190 2.59 -9.76 -2.01
CA LEU A 190 3.50 -10.60 -2.78
C LEU A 190 2.75 -11.61 -3.66
N ARG A 191 3.44 -12.18 -4.63
CA ARG A 191 2.84 -13.14 -5.59
C ARG A 191 2.26 -14.40 -4.95
N ASP A 192 2.69 -14.77 -3.76
CA ASP A 192 2.13 -15.90 -2.99
C ASP A 192 0.97 -15.51 -2.07
N GLY A 193 0.52 -14.25 -2.13
CA GLY A 193 -0.52 -13.69 -1.30
C GLY A 193 -0.04 -13.21 0.08
N SER A 194 1.25 -13.34 0.39
CA SER A 194 1.81 -12.80 1.63
C SER A 194 1.80 -11.26 1.61
N LEU A 195 1.63 -10.67 2.78
CA LEU A 195 1.52 -9.23 2.97
C LEU A 195 2.78 -8.67 3.63
N VAL A 196 3.37 -7.66 3.04
CA VAL A 196 4.34 -6.77 3.68
C VAL A 196 3.59 -5.52 4.13
N ASN A 197 3.61 -5.25 5.42
CA ASN A 197 2.97 -4.07 6.00
C ASN A 197 3.65 -3.68 7.31
N LYS A 198 3.29 -2.52 7.86
CA LYS A 198 3.81 -2.00 9.12
C LYS A 198 3.93 -3.08 10.21
N ARG A 199 5.06 -3.05 10.95
CA ARG A 199 5.30 -3.92 12.10
C ARG A 199 4.13 -3.88 13.09
N GLY A 200 3.70 -5.05 13.58
CA GLY A 200 2.49 -5.27 14.38
C GLY A 200 1.37 -5.92 13.57
N THR A 201 1.46 -5.96 12.24
CA THR A 201 0.45 -6.59 11.39
C THR A 201 0.39 -8.11 11.59
N LEU A 202 1.55 -8.78 11.67
CA LEU A 202 1.60 -10.24 11.85
C LEU A 202 0.99 -10.70 13.18
N PRO A 203 1.36 -10.17 14.36
CA PRO A 203 0.73 -10.56 15.61
C PRO A 203 -0.76 -10.22 15.64
N LEU A 204 -1.18 -9.10 15.04
CA LEU A 204 -2.59 -8.73 14.92
C LEU A 204 -3.38 -9.73 14.07
N ALA A 205 -2.86 -10.10 12.88
CA ALA A 205 -3.49 -11.08 12.00
C ALA A 205 -3.58 -12.48 12.66
N ARG A 206 -2.53 -12.91 13.38
CA ARG A 206 -2.54 -14.17 14.14
C ARG A 206 -3.63 -14.18 15.21
N SER A 207 -3.73 -13.11 16.00
CA SER A 207 -4.77 -13.01 17.03
C SER A 207 -6.18 -13.00 16.44
N ALA A 208 -6.39 -12.26 15.35
CA ALA A 208 -7.67 -12.23 14.65
C ALA A 208 -8.06 -13.62 14.12
N THR A 209 -7.15 -14.30 13.43
CA THR A 209 -7.40 -15.62 12.84
C THR A 209 -7.67 -16.68 13.94
N ALA A 210 -6.94 -16.62 15.05
CA ALA A 210 -7.18 -17.54 16.20
C ALA A 210 -8.57 -17.36 16.82
N LEU A 211 -9.20 -16.20 16.63
CA LEU A 211 -10.54 -15.85 17.06
C LEU A 211 -11.59 -15.92 15.93
N GLU A 212 -11.21 -16.53 14.79
CA GLU A 212 -12.05 -16.64 13.60
C GLU A 212 -12.57 -15.27 13.07
N LYS A 213 -11.82 -14.19 13.33
CA LYS A 213 -12.16 -12.86 12.83
C LYS A 213 -11.54 -12.63 11.46
N PRO A 214 -12.32 -12.10 10.48
CA PRO A 214 -11.78 -11.79 9.17
C PRO A 214 -10.66 -10.74 9.23
N VAL A 215 -9.62 -10.95 8.43
CA VAL A 215 -8.53 -10.00 8.20
C VAL A 215 -8.62 -9.51 6.77
N TYR A 216 -9.02 -8.25 6.60
CA TYR A 216 -9.09 -7.57 5.31
C TYR A 216 -7.87 -6.69 5.10
N VAL A 217 -7.35 -6.68 3.88
CA VAL A 217 -6.26 -5.81 3.44
C VAL A 217 -6.82 -4.83 2.42
N ALA A 218 -6.69 -3.53 2.65
CA ALA A 218 -7.13 -2.49 1.72
C ALA A 218 -5.92 -1.78 1.10
N CYS A 219 -5.75 -1.90 -0.20
CA CYS A 219 -4.61 -1.29 -0.89
C CYS A 219 -4.92 -1.05 -2.39
N GLU A 220 -4.13 -0.19 -3.01
CA GLU A 220 -4.10 -0.02 -4.46
C GLU A 220 -3.55 -1.30 -5.13
N SER A 221 -4.10 -1.71 -6.28
CA SER A 221 -3.60 -2.87 -7.04
C SER A 221 -2.13 -2.71 -7.47
N LEU A 222 -1.64 -1.47 -7.53
CA LEU A 222 -0.22 -1.14 -7.75
C LEU A 222 0.70 -1.58 -6.59
N LYS A 223 0.15 -2.05 -5.47
CA LYS A 223 0.92 -2.69 -4.38
C LYS A 223 1.09 -4.19 -4.56
N PHE A 224 0.56 -4.77 -5.62
CA PHE A 224 0.83 -6.16 -5.99
C PHE A 224 2.26 -6.29 -6.51
N ASP A 225 3.03 -7.18 -5.89
CA ASP A 225 4.45 -7.41 -6.18
C ASP A 225 4.67 -8.78 -6.83
N ALA A 226 4.77 -8.81 -8.14
CA ALA A 226 5.06 -10.03 -8.89
C ALA A 226 6.53 -10.48 -8.79
N ARG A 227 7.44 -9.63 -8.28
CA ARG A 227 8.88 -9.91 -8.20
C ARG A 227 9.20 -10.96 -7.14
N PHE A 228 8.48 -10.93 -6.01
CA PHE A 228 8.82 -11.69 -4.81
C PHE A 228 7.65 -12.55 -4.31
N ASP A 229 8.01 -13.61 -3.63
CA ASP A 229 7.20 -14.36 -2.68
C ASP A 229 7.81 -14.22 -1.28
N ALA A 230 7.18 -14.82 -0.28
CA ALA A 230 7.66 -14.76 1.10
C ALA A 230 9.11 -15.28 1.27
N ALA A 231 9.52 -16.28 0.48
CA ALA A 231 10.85 -16.87 0.57
C ALA A 231 11.94 -16.02 -0.10
N SER A 232 11.58 -15.24 -1.12
CA SER A 232 12.50 -14.42 -1.92
C SER A 232 12.46 -12.93 -1.58
N TRP A 233 11.53 -12.50 -0.71
CA TRP A 233 11.43 -11.09 -0.35
C TRP A 233 12.68 -10.59 0.40
N PRO A 234 13.33 -9.49 -0.05
CA PRO A 234 14.63 -9.05 0.47
C PRO A 234 14.57 -8.34 1.83
N GLY A 235 13.43 -8.37 2.51
CA GLY A 235 13.13 -7.53 3.67
C GLY A 235 13.77 -7.93 5.00
N ALA A 236 14.73 -8.87 5.02
CA ALA A 236 15.44 -9.26 6.25
C ALA A 236 16.09 -8.07 6.99
N THR A 237 16.48 -7.02 6.26
CA THR A 237 17.08 -5.78 6.81
C THR A 237 16.05 -4.73 7.23
N MET A 238 14.76 -4.95 7.00
CA MET A 238 13.66 -4.00 7.23
C MET A 238 12.65 -4.47 8.28
N GLN A 239 12.94 -5.55 9.02
CA GLN A 239 12.05 -6.14 10.02
C GLN A 239 11.71 -5.20 11.20
N ASP A 240 12.51 -4.16 11.40
CA ASP A 240 12.20 -3.12 12.39
C ASP A 240 11.02 -2.24 12.00
N LEU A 241 10.68 -2.17 10.71
CA LEU A 241 9.61 -1.33 10.18
C LEU A 241 8.41 -2.14 9.65
N PHE A 242 8.66 -3.34 9.11
CA PHE A 242 7.65 -4.12 8.41
C PHE A 242 7.58 -5.57 8.92
N ASP A 243 6.36 -6.08 8.95
CA ASP A 243 6.09 -7.52 9.11
C ASP A 243 5.84 -8.16 7.74
N LEU A 244 6.27 -9.41 7.62
CA LEU A 244 5.84 -10.32 6.57
C LEU A 244 4.74 -11.23 7.13
N THR A 245 3.50 -11.00 6.71
CA THR A 245 2.32 -11.75 7.16
C THR A 245 1.94 -12.79 6.10
N PRO A 246 1.91 -14.10 6.44
CA PRO A 246 1.50 -15.14 5.50
C PRO A 246 0.10 -14.93 4.94
N GLY A 247 -0.10 -15.19 3.64
CA GLY A 247 -1.41 -15.07 2.98
C GLY A 247 -2.51 -15.92 3.63
N ALA A 248 -2.15 -17.04 4.28
CA ALA A 248 -3.09 -17.90 5.02
C ALA A 248 -3.76 -17.19 6.22
N LEU A 249 -3.21 -16.08 6.71
CA LEU A 249 -3.80 -15.25 7.78
C LEU A 249 -4.68 -14.10 7.23
N ILE A 250 -4.80 -13.99 5.91
CA ILE A 250 -5.55 -12.92 5.25
C ILE A 250 -6.82 -13.51 4.64
N THR A 251 -7.96 -12.90 4.92
CA THR A 251 -9.24 -13.33 4.35
C THR A 251 -9.43 -12.81 2.92
N THR A 252 -9.14 -11.53 2.71
CA THR A 252 -9.41 -10.88 1.41
C THR A 252 -8.54 -9.63 1.25
N VAL A 253 -7.98 -9.45 0.06
CA VAL A 253 -7.35 -8.20 -0.39
C VAL A 253 -8.38 -7.40 -1.20
N VAL A 254 -8.61 -6.16 -0.80
CA VAL A 254 -9.58 -5.22 -1.41
C VAL A 254 -8.81 -4.14 -2.15
N THR A 255 -9.11 -3.99 -3.44
CA THR A 255 -8.47 -2.99 -4.30
C THR A 255 -9.52 -2.18 -5.07
N GLU A 256 -9.08 -1.18 -5.82
CA GLU A 256 -9.93 -0.42 -6.77
C GLU A 256 -10.46 -1.27 -7.92
N ARG A 257 -9.85 -2.45 -8.16
CA ARG A 257 -10.23 -3.37 -9.24
C ARG A 257 -11.16 -4.49 -8.77
N GLY A 258 -11.19 -4.77 -7.47
CA GLY A 258 -12.02 -5.85 -6.92
C GLY A 258 -11.47 -6.41 -5.62
N THR A 259 -12.02 -7.57 -5.24
CA THR A 259 -11.61 -8.33 -4.06
C THR A 259 -10.93 -9.62 -4.50
N TYR A 260 -9.83 -9.98 -3.82
CA TYR A 260 -9.02 -11.13 -4.15
C TYR A 260 -8.77 -11.98 -2.91
N ALA A 261 -9.02 -13.29 -3.01
CA ALA A 261 -8.50 -14.22 -2.04
C ALA A 261 -6.97 -14.37 -2.23
N PRO A 262 -6.16 -14.48 -1.16
CA PRO A 262 -4.70 -14.50 -1.29
C PRO A 262 -4.14 -15.62 -2.17
N ASP A 263 -4.80 -16.77 -2.24
CA ASP A 263 -4.41 -17.91 -3.09
C ASP A 263 -4.57 -17.64 -4.59
N ILE A 264 -5.58 -16.82 -4.97
CA ILE A 264 -5.79 -16.41 -6.37
C ILE A 264 -4.64 -15.53 -6.87
N LEU A 265 -3.99 -14.76 -5.98
CA LEU A 265 -2.89 -13.88 -6.35
C LEU A 265 -1.71 -14.65 -6.94
N ARG A 266 -1.47 -15.90 -6.54
CA ARG A 266 -0.46 -16.77 -7.16
C ARG A 266 -0.69 -16.95 -8.66
N THR A 267 -1.93 -17.02 -9.07
CA THR A 267 -2.30 -17.18 -10.49
C THR A 267 -2.23 -15.84 -11.23
N ILE A 268 -2.68 -14.78 -10.59
CA ILE A 268 -2.75 -13.44 -11.17
C ILE A 268 -1.35 -12.82 -11.35
N LEU A 269 -0.49 -13.01 -10.35
CA LEU A 269 0.86 -12.45 -10.31
C LEU A 269 1.94 -13.44 -10.78
N ALA A 270 1.54 -14.50 -11.49
CA ALA A 270 2.50 -15.45 -12.06
C ALA A 270 3.48 -14.74 -13.01
N PRO A 271 4.77 -15.13 -13.03
CA PRO A 271 5.76 -14.54 -13.91
C PRO A 271 5.30 -14.50 -15.36
N GLY A 272 5.48 -13.35 -16.03
CA GLY A 272 5.08 -13.14 -17.43
C GLY A 272 3.64 -12.69 -17.65
N ARG A 273 2.84 -12.50 -16.59
CA ARG A 273 1.53 -11.83 -16.69
C ARG A 273 1.65 -10.37 -16.28
N ASP A 274 1.10 -9.48 -17.11
CA ASP A 274 0.97 -8.07 -16.75
C ASP A 274 -0.19 -7.90 -15.75
N PRO A 275 0.08 -7.43 -14.53
CA PRO A 275 -0.97 -7.20 -13.54
C PRO A 275 -2.05 -6.20 -13.99
N ARG A 276 -1.79 -5.42 -15.06
CA ARG A 276 -2.75 -4.49 -15.67
C ARG A 276 -3.89 -5.19 -16.40
N HIS A 277 -3.72 -6.43 -16.86
CA HIS A 277 -4.69 -7.18 -17.66
C HIS A 277 -5.53 -8.17 -16.85
N THR A 278 -5.44 -8.16 -15.53
CA THR A 278 -6.29 -8.98 -14.67
C THR A 278 -7.63 -8.27 -14.43
N ARG A 279 -8.61 -8.61 -15.25
CA ARG A 279 -10.03 -8.30 -15.03
C ARG A 279 -10.66 -9.31 -14.09
#